data_f9c205b2587ff94f1394cd216955c52a
#
_entry.id   f9c205b2587ff94f1394cd216955c52a
#
_cell.length_a   1.000
_cell.length_b   1.000
_cell.length_c   1.000
_cell.angle_alpha   90.00
_cell.angle_beta   90.00
_cell.angle_gamma   90.00
#
_symmetry.space_group_name_H-M   'P 1'
#
loop_
_entity.id
_entity.type
_entity.pdbx_description
1 polymer ?
#
loop_
_entity_poly.entity_id
_entity_poly.type
_entity_poly.pdbx_seq_one_letter_code
_entity_poly.pdbx_strand_id
1 'polypeptide(L)'
;MAGFLATVLICDDEPSLRELVRISLDGPYSFAEADDGEKSLEIARRLRPDVVILDMMMPRLSGLEVLSEIRGDGELSETAVIVLTAQPSTKDEALRCGADIVMVKPFEPEEITAAVEEVLAGRR
;
A
#
# COMPACT_ATOMS: atom_id res chain seq x y z
N MET A 1 12.30 23.54 8.01
CA MET A 1 12.90 22.24 7.78
C MET A 1 12.14 21.48 6.68
N ALA A 2 12.87 21.01 5.72
CA ALA A 2 12.27 20.21 4.66
C ALA A 2 12.31 18.76 5.06
N GLY A 3 11.17 18.10 5.15
CA GLY A 3 11.09 16.70 5.44
C GLY A 3 9.87 16.14 4.75
N PHE A 4 9.84 14.83 4.58
CA PHE A 4 8.68 14.18 4.02
C PHE A 4 7.67 13.93 5.12
N LEU A 5 6.39 14.10 4.80
CA LEU A 5 5.31 13.76 5.70
C LEU A 5 5.31 12.26 5.95
N ALA A 6 5.51 11.48 4.91
CA ALA A 6 5.50 10.03 5.02
C ALA A 6 6.16 9.40 3.80
N THR A 7 6.61 8.17 3.97
CA THR A 7 7.12 7.35 2.89
C THR A 7 6.05 6.35 2.48
N VAL A 8 5.75 6.31 1.19
CA VAL A 8 4.69 5.47 0.62
C VAL A 8 5.33 4.48 -0.36
N LEU A 9 5.09 3.20 -0.15
CA LEU A 9 5.52 2.15 -1.07
C LEU A 9 4.31 1.74 -1.90
N ILE A 10 4.45 1.83 -3.23
CA ILE A 10 3.37 1.49 -4.16
C ILE A 10 3.70 0.17 -4.84
N CYS A 11 2.89 -0.86 -4.58
CA CYS A 11 3.11 -2.22 -5.06
C CYS A 11 2.02 -2.59 -6.04
N ASP A 12 2.35 -2.58 -7.33
CA ASP A 12 1.42 -2.90 -8.40
C ASP A 12 2.24 -3.23 -9.63
N ASP A 13 1.83 -4.22 -10.41
CA ASP A 13 2.58 -4.60 -11.61
C ASP A 13 2.25 -3.71 -12.81
N GLU A 14 1.26 -2.81 -12.69
CA GLU A 14 0.92 -1.88 -13.76
C GLU A 14 1.58 -0.52 -13.53
N PRO A 15 2.52 -0.12 -14.43
CA PRO A 15 3.18 1.18 -14.25
C PRO A 15 2.21 2.36 -14.25
N SER A 16 1.15 2.27 -15.07
CA SER A 16 0.18 3.37 -15.14
C SER A 16 -0.56 3.57 -13.82
N LEU A 17 -0.84 2.48 -13.11
CA LEU A 17 -1.51 2.60 -11.83
C LEU A 17 -0.58 3.17 -10.77
N ARG A 18 0.69 2.74 -10.77
CA ARG A 18 1.66 3.33 -9.85
C ARG A 18 1.79 4.82 -10.08
N GLU A 19 1.82 5.24 -11.36
CA GLU A 19 1.90 6.66 -11.69
C GLU A 19 0.65 7.41 -11.22
N LEU A 20 -0.53 6.83 -11.42
CA LEU A 20 -1.78 7.45 -10.97
C LEU A 20 -1.75 7.69 -9.47
N VAL A 21 -1.32 6.70 -8.69
CA VAL A 21 -1.24 6.83 -7.24
C VAL A 21 -0.25 7.94 -6.86
N ARG A 22 0.93 7.94 -7.48
CA ARG A 22 1.95 8.92 -7.16
C ARG A 22 1.47 10.35 -7.48
N ILE A 23 0.80 10.52 -8.61
CA ILE A 23 0.29 11.84 -9.01
C ILE A 23 -0.85 12.27 -8.09
N SER A 24 -1.67 11.33 -7.65
CA SER A 24 -2.82 11.63 -6.80
C SER A 24 -2.41 12.13 -5.41
N LEU A 25 -1.25 11.70 -4.94
CA LEU A 25 -0.78 12.05 -3.60
C LEU A 25 0.08 13.31 -3.68
N ASP A 26 -0.58 14.45 -3.59
CA ASP A 26 0.08 15.75 -3.60
C ASP A 26 0.51 16.09 -2.18
N GLY A 27 1.76 16.50 -2.02
CA GLY A 27 2.28 16.86 -0.73
C GLY A 27 3.69 16.33 -0.52
N PRO A 28 4.22 16.46 0.69
CA PRO A 28 5.61 16.08 0.96
C PRO A 28 5.76 14.59 1.24
N TYR A 29 5.39 13.76 0.27
CA TYR A 29 5.57 12.31 0.37
C TYR A 29 6.83 11.87 -0.35
N SER A 30 7.48 10.85 0.20
CA SER A 30 8.55 10.14 -0.48
C SER A 30 7.98 8.83 -1.00
N PHE A 31 8.31 8.45 -2.24
CA PHE A 31 7.73 7.26 -2.87
C PHE A 31 8.78 6.23 -3.21
N ALA A 32 8.40 4.95 -3.07
CA ALA A 32 9.11 3.83 -3.64
C ALA A 32 8.08 2.97 -4.37
N GLU A 33 8.54 2.19 -5.35
CA GLU A 33 7.65 1.39 -6.17
C GLU A 33 8.18 -0.03 -6.32
N ALA A 34 7.26 -0.99 -6.40
CA ALA A 34 7.59 -2.38 -6.64
C ALA A 34 6.57 -2.95 -7.62
N ASP A 35 7.01 -3.84 -8.49
CA ASP A 35 6.16 -4.40 -9.54
C ASP A 35 5.84 -5.88 -9.34
N ASP A 36 6.33 -6.48 -8.26
CA ASP A 36 5.95 -7.85 -7.90
C ASP A 36 5.99 -8.01 -6.38
N GLY A 37 5.45 -9.14 -5.90
CA GLY A 37 5.32 -9.36 -4.46
C GLY A 37 6.64 -9.54 -3.73
N GLU A 38 7.62 -10.20 -4.37
CA GLU A 38 8.91 -10.40 -3.73
C GLU A 38 9.65 -9.08 -3.56
N LYS A 39 9.65 -8.24 -4.60
CA LYS A 39 10.25 -6.91 -4.51
C LYS A 39 9.54 -6.04 -3.50
N SER A 40 8.21 -6.17 -3.41
CA SER A 40 7.43 -5.42 -2.43
C SER A 40 7.92 -5.71 -1.02
N LEU A 41 8.10 -6.98 -0.67
CA LEU A 41 8.61 -7.35 0.66
C LEU A 41 10.03 -6.90 0.87
N GLU A 42 10.89 -7.07 -0.12
CA GLU A 42 12.29 -6.66 -0.01
C GLU A 42 12.40 -5.17 0.28
N ILE A 43 11.65 -4.35 -0.50
CA ILE A 43 11.69 -2.91 -0.32
C ILE A 43 11.05 -2.50 1.00
N ALA A 44 9.95 -3.14 1.37
CA ALA A 44 9.29 -2.84 2.64
C ALA A 44 10.21 -3.08 3.83
N ARG A 45 10.93 -4.21 3.82
CA ARG A 45 11.84 -4.55 4.91
C ARG A 45 13.02 -3.58 5.01
N ARG A 46 13.52 -3.14 3.86
CA ARG A 46 14.65 -2.22 3.84
C ARG A 46 14.24 -0.80 4.17
N LEU A 47 13.11 -0.35 3.63
CA LEU A 47 12.69 1.04 3.70
C LEU A 47 11.84 1.35 4.93
N ARG A 48 11.08 0.38 5.40
CA ARG A 48 10.10 0.55 6.50
C ARG A 48 9.18 1.72 6.23
N PRO A 49 8.37 1.63 5.15
CA PRO A 49 7.50 2.75 4.78
C PRO A 49 6.40 2.96 5.81
N ASP A 50 5.84 4.16 5.82
CA ASP A 50 4.70 4.47 6.67
C ASP A 50 3.42 3.84 6.12
N VAL A 51 3.29 3.79 4.80
CA VAL A 51 2.11 3.27 4.12
C VAL A 51 2.56 2.37 2.97
N VAL A 52 1.91 1.22 2.84
CA VAL A 52 2.06 0.34 1.69
C VAL A 52 0.73 0.31 0.95
N ILE A 53 0.75 0.66 -0.33
CA ILE A 53 -0.42 0.53 -1.20
C ILE A 53 -0.16 -0.71 -2.03
N LEU A 54 -1.03 -1.71 -1.91
CA LEU A 54 -0.74 -3.08 -2.28
C LEU A 54 -1.84 -3.66 -3.16
N ASP A 55 -1.49 -3.97 -4.41
CA ASP A 55 -2.40 -4.64 -5.32
C ASP A 55 -2.53 -6.11 -4.92
N MET A 56 -3.76 -6.66 -4.99
CA MET A 56 -4.02 -8.06 -4.67
C MET A 56 -3.39 -9.01 -5.69
N MET A 57 -3.32 -8.59 -6.94
CA MET A 57 -2.89 -9.46 -8.04
C MET A 57 -1.54 -9.02 -8.57
N MET A 58 -0.48 -9.67 -8.09
CA MET A 58 0.89 -9.43 -8.55
C MET A 58 1.59 -10.74 -8.81
N PRO A 59 2.59 -10.73 -9.72
CA PRO A 59 3.41 -11.94 -9.93
C PRO A 59 4.23 -12.28 -8.69
N ARG A 60 4.62 -13.52 -8.59
CA ARG A 60 5.52 -14.11 -7.59
C ARG A 60 4.88 -14.30 -6.24
N LEU A 61 4.44 -13.21 -5.60
CA LEU A 61 3.66 -13.29 -4.37
C LEU A 61 2.41 -12.46 -4.55
N SER A 62 1.27 -12.99 -4.17
CA SER A 62 0.01 -12.25 -4.23
C SER A 62 0.00 -11.15 -3.16
N GLY A 63 -0.92 -10.20 -3.30
CA GLY A 63 -1.06 -9.15 -2.31
C GLY A 63 -1.38 -9.69 -0.92
N LEU A 64 -2.22 -10.73 -0.84
CA LEU A 64 -2.52 -11.31 0.48
C LEU A 64 -1.29 -11.95 1.11
N GLU A 65 -0.45 -12.61 0.32
CA GLU A 65 0.78 -13.18 0.84
C GLU A 65 1.72 -12.10 1.35
N VAL A 66 1.86 -11.01 0.60
CA VAL A 66 2.69 -9.87 1.03
C VAL A 66 2.14 -9.28 2.33
N LEU A 67 0.83 -9.09 2.40
CA LEU A 67 0.17 -8.55 3.59
C LEU A 67 0.43 -9.43 4.82
N SER A 68 0.30 -10.75 4.65
CA SER A 68 0.55 -11.67 5.76
C SER A 68 1.99 -11.60 6.25
N GLU A 69 2.95 -11.49 5.31
CA GLU A 69 4.35 -11.35 5.67
C GLU A 69 4.63 -10.03 6.41
N ILE A 70 4.00 -8.95 5.97
CA ILE A 70 4.15 -7.66 6.65
C ILE A 70 3.62 -7.74 8.07
N ARG A 71 2.45 -8.32 8.27
CA ARG A 71 1.84 -8.41 9.60
C ARG A 71 2.60 -9.35 10.52
N GLY A 72 3.28 -10.35 9.96
CA GLY A 72 4.09 -11.27 10.74
C GLY A 72 5.50 -10.78 11.03
N ASP A 73 5.91 -9.70 10.41
CA ASP A 73 7.26 -9.14 10.60
C ASP A 73 7.20 -8.10 11.71
N GLY A 74 7.94 -8.31 12.79
CA GLY A 74 7.89 -7.44 13.96
C GLY A 74 8.21 -6.00 13.67
N GLU A 75 9.05 -5.74 12.66
CA GLU A 75 9.44 -4.37 12.31
C GLU A 75 8.44 -3.70 11.37
N LEU A 76 7.57 -4.47 10.73
CA LEU A 76 6.59 -3.98 9.77
C LEU A 76 5.15 -4.11 10.26
N SER A 77 4.94 -4.70 11.43
CA SER A 77 3.59 -5.06 11.89
C SER A 77 2.68 -3.85 12.07
N GLU A 78 3.27 -2.66 12.29
CA GLU A 78 2.49 -1.43 12.48
C GLU A 78 2.37 -0.61 11.19
N THR A 79 2.98 -1.04 10.10
CA THR A 79 2.89 -0.32 8.83
C THR A 79 1.44 -0.30 8.35
N ALA A 80 0.97 0.86 7.90
CA ALA A 80 -0.38 0.94 7.35
C ALA A 80 -0.40 0.30 5.96
N VAL A 81 -1.43 -0.52 5.69
CA VAL A 81 -1.57 -1.19 4.41
C VAL A 81 -2.92 -0.90 3.80
N ILE A 82 -2.90 -0.34 2.59
CA ILE A 82 -4.10 -0.10 1.79
C ILE A 82 -4.07 -1.11 0.64
N VAL A 83 -5.06 -1.99 0.59
CA VAL A 83 -5.13 -3.03 -0.44
C VAL A 83 -6.02 -2.56 -1.59
N LEU A 84 -5.57 -2.79 -2.82
CA LEU A 84 -6.33 -2.49 -4.03
C LEU A 84 -6.79 -3.81 -4.64
N THR A 85 -8.07 -3.93 -4.94
CA THR A 85 -8.61 -5.16 -5.53
C THR A 85 -9.63 -4.83 -6.62
N ALA A 86 -9.65 -5.67 -7.67
CA ALA A 86 -10.67 -5.58 -8.71
C ALA A 86 -11.94 -6.34 -8.32
N GLN A 87 -11.90 -7.11 -7.23
CA GLN A 87 -13.00 -7.99 -6.84
C GLN A 87 -13.52 -7.62 -5.45
N PRO A 88 -14.72 -7.02 -5.38
CA PRO A 88 -15.30 -6.65 -4.08
C PRO A 88 -15.42 -7.83 -3.11
N SER A 89 -15.57 -9.04 -3.64
CA SER A 89 -15.72 -10.24 -2.79
C SER A 89 -14.46 -10.55 -1.96
N THR A 90 -13.31 -10.00 -2.32
CA THR A 90 -12.07 -10.26 -1.58
C THR A 90 -11.82 -9.27 -0.45
N LYS A 91 -12.70 -8.27 -0.32
CA LYS A 91 -12.52 -7.21 0.67
C LYS A 91 -12.46 -7.75 2.11
N ASP A 92 -13.41 -8.62 2.46
CA ASP A 92 -13.47 -9.13 3.82
C ASP A 92 -12.23 -9.96 4.17
N GLU A 93 -11.75 -10.75 3.21
CA GLU A 93 -10.56 -11.54 3.43
C GLU A 93 -9.33 -10.66 3.65
N ALA A 94 -9.18 -9.61 2.85
CA ALA A 94 -8.06 -8.69 3.01
C ALA A 94 -8.10 -8.00 4.37
N LEU A 95 -9.29 -7.59 4.82
CA LEU A 95 -9.43 -6.97 6.13
C LEU A 95 -9.08 -7.95 7.24
N ARG A 96 -9.51 -9.21 7.13
CA ARG A 96 -9.17 -10.23 8.12
C ARG A 96 -7.67 -10.51 8.16
N CYS A 97 -6.98 -10.36 7.02
CA CYS A 97 -5.54 -10.55 6.95
C CYS A 97 -4.76 -9.34 7.47
N GLY A 98 -5.45 -8.27 7.82
CA GLY A 98 -4.79 -7.12 8.45
C GLY A 98 -4.68 -5.86 7.61
N ALA A 99 -5.41 -5.77 6.48
CA ALA A 99 -5.44 -4.53 5.73
C ALA A 99 -6.16 -3.46 6.55
N ASP A 100 -5.64 -2.24 6.51
CA ASP A 100 -6.30 -1.12 7.19
C ASP A 100 -7.46 -0.61 6.36
N ILE A 101 -7.27 -0.53 5.05
CA ILE A 101 -8.30 -0.08 4.12
C ILE A 101 -8.23 -0.96 2.88
N VAL A 102 -9.38 -1.28 2.31
CA VAL A 102 -9.45 -1.99 1.03
C VAL A 102 -10.24 -1.10 0.05
N MET A 103 -9.62 -0.83 -1.10
CA MET A 103 -10.25 -0.03 -2.15
C MET A 103 -10.51 -0.93 -3.36
N VAL A 104 -11.70 -0.79 -3.93
CA VAL A 104 -12.10 -1.57 -5.10
C VAL A 104 -11.84 -0.75 -6.35
N LYS A 105 -11.19 -1.38 -7.34
CA LYS A 105 -10.91 -0.74 -8.63
C LYS A 105 -12.18 -0.77 -9.49
N PRO A 106 -12.44 0.25 -10.31
CA PRO A 106 -11.65 1.49 -10.42
C PRO A 106 -11.98 2.46 -9.28
N PHE A 107 -11.03 3.30 -8.94
CA PHE A 107 -11.22 4.31 -7.90
C PHE A 107 -10.81 5.68 -8.44
N GLU A 108 -11.31 6.72 -7.79
CA GLU A 108 -10.97 8.10 -8.14
C GLU A 108 -9.72 8.54 -7.38
N PRO A 109 -8.95 9.50 -7.94
CA PRO A 109 -7.74 9.99 -7.25
C PRO A 109 -8.03 10.48 -5.83
N GLU A 110 -9.18 11.09 -5.60
CA GLU A 110 -9.56 11.60 -4.28
C GLU A 110 -9.70 10.48 -3.26
N GLU A 111 -10.10 9.29 -3.71
CA GLU A 111 -10.26 8.15 -2.81
C GLU A 111 -8.92 7.68 -2.26
N ILE A 112 -7.89 7.61 -3.11
CA ILE A 112 -6.58 7.18 -2.64
C ILE A 112 -5.97 8.24 -1.72
N THR A 113 -6.17 9.52 -2.03
CA THR A 113 -5.71 10.61 -1.17
C THR A 113 -6.34 10.51 0.21
N ALA A 114 -7.67 10.35 0.24
CA ALA A 114 -8.39 10.23 1.51
C ALA A 114 -7.95 9.02 2.31
N ALA A 115 -7.72 7.89 1.64
CA ALA A 115 -7.29 6.67 2.33
C ALA A 115 -5.91 6.84 2.98
N VAL A 116 -4.97 7.45 2.26
CA VAL A 116 -3.63 7.67 2.80
C VAL A 116 -3.70 8.63 3.98
N GLU A 117 -4.48 9.71 3.87
CA GLU A 117 -4.62 10.65 4.97
C GLU A 117 -5.25 10.00 6.19
N GLU A 118 -6.24 9.14 5.98
CA GLU A 118 -6.91 8.46 7.08
C GLU A 118 -5.95 7.54 7.84
N VAL A 119 -5.18 6.72 7.15
CA VAL A 119 -4.27 5.79 7.83
C VAL A 119 -3.13 6.53 8.52
N LEU A 120 -2.66 7.63 7.95
CA LEU A 120 -1.61 8.43 8.58
C LEU A 120 -2.13 9.13 9.84
N ALA A 121 -3.35 9.63 9.81
CA ALA A 121 -3.95 10.26 10.99
C ALA A 121 -4.10 9.27 12.14
N GLY A 122 -4.44 8.02 11.83
CA GLY A 122 -4.59 6.98 12.84
C GLY A 122 -3.30 6.53 13.49
N ARG A 123 -2.16 6.94 12.96
CA ARG A 123 -0.85 6.51 13.47
C ARG A 123 -0.27 7.43 14.53
N ARG A 124 -0.95 8.49 14.85
CA ARG A 124 -0.47 9.47 15.85
C ARG A 124 -0.82 9.08 17.25
#